data_3ff0af4ee6b5fda06239a4faabfe600d
#
_entry.id   3ff0af4ee6b5fda06239a4faabfe600d
#
_cell.length_a   1.000
_cell.length_b   1.000
_cell.length_c   1.000
_cell.angle_alpha   90.00
_cell.angle_beta   90.00
_cell.angle_gamma   90.00
#
_symmetry.space_group_name_H-M   'P 1'
#
loop_
_entity.id
_entity.type
_entity.pdbx_description
1 polymer ?
#
loop_
_entity_poly.entity_id
_entity_poly.type
_entity_poly.pdbx_seq_one_letter_code
_entity_poly.pdbx_strand_id
1 'polypeptide(L)'
;MKKTLLLLLFLLVTLSWSMGQKTRNVQKDVIPAVMFQVTYAAQLPAMDTKTDFGFTNTIGGSVIYKNDNNWLFTANGNFIFGDKVKGSRTDILGEAITTVDGEVIGGGGIPTALAFFQRGLHFQGEVGKLFSYEPNPNSGFFVQAGLGYLMNRIRIEYQVEAQNPPQPLMDDYPYGYDRMRGGIAFHAETGYLLMSNSKVYNLSVSLEMTYARTKHLRDYDFRVFYDDNGEPQIMGYNDKSKRFNDFYYGIRVSWMIPTYQRQPEAYYYY
;
A
#
# COMPACT_ATOMS: atom_id res chain seq x y z
N MET A 1 -1.75 -21.02 -17.20
CA MET A 1 -1.85 -20.04 -16.08
C MET A 1 -3.28 -19.62 -15.73
N LYS A 2 -4.15 -19.17 -16.66
CA LYS A 2 -5.54 -18.76 -16.33
C LYS A 2 -6.39 -19.89 -15.74
N LYS A 3 -6.25 -21.13 -16.23
CA LYS A 3 -7.03 -22.30 -15.73
C LYS A 3 -6.59 -22.75 -14.33
N THR A 4 -5.31 -22.66 -14.00
CA THR A 4 -4.78 -22.99 -12.66
C THR A 4 -5.19 -21.97 -11.61
N LEU A 5 -5.26 -20.68 -11.98
CA LEU A 5 -5.73 -19.62 -11.09
C LEU A 5 -7.24 -19.78 -10.78
N LEU A 6 -8.03 -20.14 -11.79
CA LEU A 6 -9.47 -20.41 -11.61
C LEU A 6 -9.73 -21.64 -10.72
N LEU A 7 -8.92 -22.68 -10.86
CA LEU A 7 -9.00 -23.88 -10.02
C LEU A 7 -8.63 -23.58 -8.56
N LEU A 8 -7.60 -22.74 -8.33
CA LEU A 8 -7.21 -22.30 -7.00
C LEU A 8 -8.30 -21.43 -6.34
N LEU A 9 -8.93 -20.55 -7.12
CA LEU A 9 -10.04 -19.70 -6.65
C LEU A 9 -11.28 -20.59 -6.32
N PHE A 10 -11.56 -21.58 -7.14
CA PHE A 10 -12.66 -22.54 -6.90
C PHE A 10 -12.40 -23.40 -5.68
N LEU A 11 -11.15 -23.85 -5.46
CA LEU A 11 -10.74 -24.62 -4.27
C LEU A 11 -10.85 -23.77 -2.99
N LEU A 12 -10.48 -22.49 -3.03
CA LEU A 12 -10.65 -21.56 -1.91
C LEU A 12 -12.13 -21.33 -1.57
N VAL A 13 -12.99 -21.22 -2.56
CA VAL A 13 -14.45 -21.06 -2.36
C VAL A 13 -15.09 -22.33 -1.81
N THR A 14 -14.67 -23.53 -2.25
CA THR A 14 -15.21 -24.80 -1.75
C THR A 14 -14.74 -25.14 -0.34
N LEU A 15 -13.51 -24.77 0.04
CA LEU A 15 -13.01 -24.91 1.42
C LEU A 15 -13.81 -24.07 2.42
N SER A 16 -14.35 -22.93 2.01
CA SER A 16 -15.17 -22.08 2.89
C SER A 16 -16.55 -22.66 3.17
N TRP A 17 -17.05 -23.59 2.35
CA TRP A 17 -18.36 -24.22 2.53
C TRP A 17 -18.36 -25.47 3.41
N SER A 18 -17.18 -26.02 3.73
CA SER A 18 -17.03 -27.29 4.45
C SER A 18 -17.01 -27.17 5.97
N MET A 19 -16.98 -25.97 6.53
CA MET A 19 -17.03 -25.79 7.98
C MET A 19 -18.47 -25.81 8.47
N GLY A 20 -18.91 -26.93 9.09
CA GLY A 20 -20.20 -27.07 9.77
C GLY A 20 -20.35 -25.98 10.84
N GLN A 21 -21.08 -24.94 10.51
CA GLN A 21 -21.14 -23.72 11.30
C GLN A 21 -22.22 -23.87 12.38
N LYS A 22 -21.77 -23.98 13.63
CA LYS A 22 -22.66 -23.76 14.78
C LYS A 22 -23.08 -22.28 14.78
N THR A 23 -24.39 -22.04 14.86
CA THR A 23 -24.93 -20.69 15.09
C THR A 23 -24.40 -20.15 16.44
N ARG A 24 -23.59 -19.12 16.42
CA ARG A 24 -22.99 -18.54 17.62
C ARG A 24 -23.37 -17.07 17.75
N ASN A 25 -23.53 -16.59 18.98
CA ASN A 25 -23.78 -15.19 19.26
C ASN A 25 -22.46 -14.45 19.44
N VAL A 26 -22.13 -13.54 18.51
CA VAL A 26 -20.91 -12.75 18.49
C VAL A 26 -20.70 -11.90 19.77
N GLN A 27 -21.81 -11.52 20.43
CA GLN A 27 -21.73 -10.70 21.64
C GLN A 27 -21.54 -11.50 22.93
N LYS A 28 -21.70 -12.81 22.88
CA LYS A 28 -21.62 -13.67 24.09
C LYS A 28 -20.49 -14.67 24.03
N ASP A 29 -20.18 -15.17 22.84
CA ASP A 29 -19.21 -16.26 22.68
C ASP A 29 -17.98 -15.76 21.94
N VAL A 30 -16.80 -16.21 22.34
CA VAL A 30 -15.59 -16.03 21.54
C VAL A 30 -15.71 -16.86 20.26
N ILE A 31 -15.62 -16.24 19.11
CA ILE A 31 -15.84 -16.88 17.82
C ILE A 31 -14.54 -16.90 17.01
N PRO A 32 -14.02 -18.07 16.62
CA PRO A 32 -13.02 -18.13 15.57
C PRO A 32 -13.66 -17.72 14.24
N ALA A 33 -13.00 -16.84 13.51
CA ALA A 33 -13.57 -16.29 12.29
C ALA A 33 -12.49 -15.98 11.25
N VAL A 34 -12.81 -16.26 10.00
CA VAL A 34 -12.12 -15.68 8.86
C VAL A 34 -12.88 -14.42 8.43
N MET A 35 -12.18 -13.33 8.24
CA MET A 35 -12.75 -12.05 7.85
C MET A 35 -11.99 -11.49 6.66
N PHE A 36 -12.73 -10.98 5.69
CA PHE A 36 -12.16 -10.19 4.60
C PHE A 36 -12.27 -8.72 4.95
N GLN A 37 -11.23 -7.97 4.70
CA GLN A 37 -11.25 -6.52 4.92
C GLN A 37 -10.98 -5.75 3.65
N VAL A 38 -11.63 -4.59 3.52
CA VAL A 38 -11.23 -3.50 2.65
C VAL A 38 -10.65 -2.41 3.53
N THR A 39 -9.46 -1.94 3.19
CA THR A 39 -8.68 -1.01 4.03
C THR A 39 -8.38 0.27 3.27
N TYR A 40 -8.41 1.37 3.99
CA TYR A 40 -7.89 2.66 3.55
C TYR A 40 -7.05 3.26 4.65
N ALA A 41 -5.86 3.79 4.28
CA ALA A 41 -5.08 4.53 5.25
C ALA A 41 -4.54 5.85 4.68
N ALA A 42 -4.48 6.83 5.57
CA ALA A 42 -3.85 8.12 5.35
C ALA A 42 -2.52 8.14 6.10
N GLN A 43 -1.43 8.33 5.37
CA GLN A 43 -0.07 8.16 5.88
C GLN A 43 0.79 9.41 5.65
N LEU A 44 1.72 9.62 6.55
CA LEU A 44 2.80 10.60 6.42
C LEU A 44 4.14 9.86 6.29
N PRO A 45 4.94 10.21 5.28
CA PRO A 45 6.28 9.66 5.15
C PRO A 45 7.26 10.36 6.10
N ALA A 46 8.25 9.61 6.54
CA ALA A 46 9.39 10.10 7.30
C ALA A 46 10.69 9.48 6.79
N MET A 47 11.82 9.83 7.38
CA MET A 47 13.15 9.39 6.98
C MET A 47 13.41 9.65 5.49
N ASP A 48 14.01 8.70 4.76
CA ASP A 48 14.37 8.87 3.35
C ASP A 48 13.15 9.01 2.44
N THR A 49 12.02 8.41 2.80
CA THR A 49 10.77 8.57 2.03
C THR A 49 10.29 10.01 2.00
N LYS A 50 10.50 10.77 3.09
CA LYS A 50 10.09 12.17 3.20
C LYS A 50 10.82 13.07 2.20
N THR A 51 11.97 12.68 1.68
CA THR A 51 12.70 13.45 0.68
C THR A 51 12.01 13.43 -0.68
N ASP A 52 11.39 12.29 -1.03
CA ASP A 52 10.76 12.10 -2.34
C ASP A 52 9.24 12.33 -2.32
N PHE A 53 8.58 12.05 -1.18
CA PHE A 53 7.12 12.05 -1.11
C PHE A 53 6.57 12.90 0.04
N GLY A 54 5.35 13.39 -0.14
CA GLY A 54 4.56 14.03 0.90
C GLY A 54 3.44 13.11 1.40
N PHE A 55 2.28 13.70 1.67
CA PHE A 55 1.11 12.95 2.12
C PHE A 55 0.77 11.81 1.16
N THR A 56 0.55 10.63 1.74
CA THR A 56 0.38 9.37 1.02
C THR A 56 -0.90 8.68 1.46
N ASN A 57 -1.56 8.04 0.52
CA ASN A 57 -2.73 7.23 0.79
C ASN A 57 -2.46 5.78 0.42
N THR A 58 -3.14 4.85 1.10
CA THR A 58 -3.17 3.46 0.71
C THR A 58 -4.59 2.94 0.64
N ILE A 59 -4.85 2.08 -0.33
CA ILE A 59 -6.07 1.30 -0.43
C ILE A 59 -5.69 -0.16 -0.61
N GLY A 60 -6.40 -1.05 0.04
CA GLY A 60 -6.05 -2.46 -0.05
C GLY A 60 -7.11 -3.40 0.48
N GLY A 61 -6.70 -4.64 0.61
CA GLY A 61 -7.50 -5.68 1.19
C GLY A 61 -6.68 -6.63 2.05
N SER A 62 -7.34 -7.24 3.01
CA SER A 62 -6.72 -8.25 3.84
C SER A 62 -7.64 -9.41 4.17
N VAL A 63 -7.02 -10.51 4.53
CA VAL A 63 -7.68 -11.66 5.11
C VAL A 63 -7.17 -11.81 6.53
N ILE A 64 -8.08 -11.83 7.50
CA ILE A 64 -7.77 -12.04 8.92
C ILE A 64 -8.35 -13.36 9.35
N TYR A 65 -7.55 -14.18 9.99
CA TYR A 65 -8.00 -15.32 10.79
C TYR A 65 -7.87 -14.96 12.27
N LYS A 66 -9.00 -14.93 12.98
CA LYS A 66 -9.09 -14.80 14.43
C LYS A 66 -9.38 -16.16 15.03
N ASN A 67 -8.53 -16.62 15.97
CA ASN A 67 -8.76 -17.88 16.66
C ASN A 67 -9.58 -17.70 17.97
N ASP A 68 -9.90 -18.83 18.64
CA ASP A 68 -10.64 -18.85 19.91
C ASP A 68 -9.94 -18.14 21.08
N ASN A 69 -8.62 -17.96 20.98
CA ASN A 69 -7.83 -17.24 21.97
C ASN A 69 -7.62 -15.77 21.60
N ASN A 70 -8.39 -15.23 20.64
CA ASN A 70 -8.26 -13.85 20.16
C ASN A 70 -6.88 -13.52 19.54
N TRP A 71 -6.15 -14.51 19.04
CA TRP A 71 -5.00 -14.25 18.17
C TRP A 71 -5.48 -13.92 16.77
N LEU A 72 -4.83 -12.94 16.16
CA LEU A 72 -5.08 -12.47 14.81
C LEU A 72 -3.91 -12.86 13.92
N PHE A 73 -4.22 -13.47 12.78
CA PHE A 73 -3.26 -13.76 11.71
C PHE A 73 -3.76 -13.08 10.47
N THR A 74 -3.00 -12.10 9.97
CA THR A 74 -3.44 -11.22 8.91
C THR A 74 -2.51 -11.30 7.72
N ALA A 75 -3.07 -11.38 6.52
CA ALA A 75 -2.34 -11.18 5.26
C ALA A 75 -2.94 -9.97 4.55
N ASN A 76 -2.10 -8.97 4.27
CA ASN A 76 -2.46 -7.68 3.70
C ASN A 76 -1.82 -7.46 2.34
N GLY A 77 -2.57 -6.82 1.42
CA GLY A 77 -2.05 -6.27 0.18
C GLY A 77 -2.59 -4.86 -0.03
N ASN A 78 -1.70 -3.88 -0.11
CA ASN A 78 -2.05 -2.47 -0.21
C ASN A 78 -1.40 -1.83 -1.43
N PHE A 79 -2.15 -1.00 -2.14
CA PHE A 79 -1.68 -0.11 -3.17
C PHE A 79 -1.43 1.27 -2.58
N ILE A 80 -0.22 1.80 -2.78
CA ILE A 80 0.21 3.11 -2.28
C ILE A 80 0.06 4.13 -3.40
N PHE A 81 -0.53 5.27 -3.09
CA PHE A 81 -0.71 6.36 -4.04
C PHE A 81 -0.66 7.73 -3.37
N GLY A 82 -0.19 8.72 -4.11
CA GLY A 82 -0.12 10.12 -3.66
C GLY A 82 0.17 11.05 -4.83
N ASP A 83 -0.22 12.30 -4.68
CA ASP A 83 0.01 13.38 -5.64
C ASP A 83 1.13 14.33 -5.20
N LYS A 84 1.65 14.16 -3.99
CA LYS A 84 2.70 15.00 -3.41
C LYS A 84 4.08 14.37 -3.59
N VAL A 85 4.61 14.49 -4.81
CA VAL A 85 6.02 14.18 -5.10
C VAL A 85 6.85 15.44 -4.86
N LYS A 86 7.95 15.31 -4.14
CA LYS A 86 8.86 16.40 -3.81
C LYS A 86 10.04 16.43 -4.79
N GLY A 87 10.67 17.58 -4.85
CA GLY A 87 11.72 17.87 -5.81
C GLY A 87 11.20 18.65 -7.01
N SER A 88 12.10 19.40 -7.63
CA SER A 88 11.81 20.08 -8.90
C SER A 88 11.73 19.05 -10.04
N ARG A 89 11.19 19.46 -11.19
CA ARG A 89 11.22 18.63 -12.38
C ARG A 89 12.65 18.28 -12.77
N THR A 90 13.56 19.23 -12.67
CA THR A 90 14.98 19.03 -12.92
C THR A 90 15.61 18.01 -11.98
N ASP A 91 15.25 18.00 -10.68
CA ASP A 91 15.75 16.98 -9.74
C ASP A 91 15.30 15.57 -10.14
N ILE A 92 14.06 15.44 -10.68
CA ILE A 92 13.47 14.15 -11.03
C ILE A 92 13.98 13.66 -12.39
N LEU A 93 14.11 14.57 -13.37
CA LEU A 93 14.39 14.23 -14.76
C LEU A 93 15.84 14.53 -15.18
N GLY A 94 16.58 15.33 -14.41
CA GLY A 94 17.89 15.82 -14.77
C GLY A 94 17.83 17.05 -15.67
N GLU A 95 18.99 17.68 -15.87
CA GLU A 95 19.13 18.94 -16.62
C GLU A 95 19.12 18.73 -18.14
N ALA A 96 19.51 17.54 -18.61
CA ALA A 96 19.61 17.26 -20.05
C ALA A 96 18.27 17.33 -20.81
N ILE A 97 17.15 17.12 -20.12
CA ILE A 97 15.81 17.12 -20.72
C ILE A 97 14.88 18.19 -20.15
N THR A 98 15.40 19.03 -19.25
CA THR A 98 14.69 20.17 -18.68
C THR A 98 15.33 21.48 -19.13
N THR A 99 14.53 22.51 -19.31
CA THR A 99 15.01 23.88 -19.53
C THR A 99 15.50 24.48 -18.21
N VAL A 100 16.14 25.66 -18.29
CA VAL A 100 16.55 26.45 -17.12
C VAL A 100 15.36 26.72 -16.17
N ASP A 101 14.16 26.88 -16.74
CA ASP A 101 12.91 27.08 -15.96
C ASP A 101 12.29 25.76 -15.48
N GLY A 102 12.95 24.62 -15.69
CA GLY A 102 12.48 23.30 -15.29
C GLY A 102 11.33 22.75 -16.15
N GLU A 103 11.12 23.28 -17.33
CA GLU A 103 10.14 22.78 -18.28
C GLU A 103 10.74 21.69 -19.18
N VAL A 104 9.91 20.78 -19.66
CA VAL A 104 10.30 19.74 -20.63
C VAL A 104 9.67 20.09 -21.97
N ILE A 105 10.50 20.21 -22.99
CA ILE A 105 10.04 20.56 -24.35
C ILE A 105 9.62 19.30 -25.08
N GLY A 106 8.38 19.29 -25.57
CA GLY A 106 7.85 18.22 -26.41
C GLY A 106 8.37 18.29 -27.84
N GLY A 107 8.08 17.27 -28.64
CA GLY A 107 8.52 17.14 -30.04
C GLY A 107 8.05 18.26 -30.97
N GLY A 108 7.06 19.06 -30.57
CA GLY A 108 6.60 20.26 -31.30
C GLY A 108 7.29 21.56 -30.87
N GLY A 109 8.32 21.52 -30.00
CA GLY A 109 8.96 22.73 -29.47
C GLY A 109 8.14 23.47 -28.41
N ILE A 110 7.05 22.86 -27.93
CA ILE A 110 6.14 23.44 -26.93
C ILE A 110 6.40 22.78 -25.57
N PRO A 111 6.40 23.52 -24.44
CA PRO A 111 6.49 22.96 -23.11
C PRO A 111 5.40 21.92 -22.84
N THR A 112 5.79 20.76 -22.34
CA THR A 112 4.88 19.69 -22.01
C THR A 112 4.54 19.71 -20.53
N ALA A 113 3.25 19.72 -20.19
CA ALA A 113 2.80 19.62 -18.82
C ALA A 113 3.03 18.20 -18.29
N LEU A 114 3.82 18.09 -17.23
CA LEU A 114 4.12 16.84 -16.55
C LEU A 114 3.52 16.82 -15.16
N ALA A 115 3.00 15.66 -14.77
CA ALA A 115 2.55 15.37 -13.43
C ALA A 115 3.31 14.17 -12.86
N PHE A 116 3.67 14.27 -11.58
CA PHE A 116 4.39 13.25 -10.86
C PHE A 116 3.51 12.70 -9.75
N PHE A 117 3.44 11.38 -9.66
CA PHE A 117 2.63 10.69 -8.66
C PHE A 117 3.48 9.64 -7.93
N GLN A 118 3.20 9.47 -6.65
CA GLN A 118 3.68 8.30 -5.94
C GLN A 118 2.83 7.09 -6.33
N ARG A 119 3.48 5.95 -6.59
CA ARG A 119 2.83 4.65 -6.76
C ARG A 119 3.68 3.59 -6.07
N GLY A 120 3.01 2.67 -5.38
CA GLY A 120 3.71 1.60 -4.69
C GLY A 120 2.81 0.43 -4.37
N LEU A 121 3.41 -0.62 -3.86
CA LEU A 121 2.75 -1.83 -3.37
C LEU A 121 3.36 -2.21 -2.03
N HIS A 122 2.53 -2.65 -1.12
CA HIS A 122 2.95 -3.18 0.17
C HIS A 122 2.19 -4.47 0.46
N PHE A 123 2.92 -5.58 0.55
CA PHE A 123 2.38 -6.88 0.95
C PHE A 123 2.99 -7.27 2.28
N GLN A 124 2.17 -7.76 3.22
CA GLN A 124 2.63 -8.09 4.57
C GLN A 124 1.82 -9.22 5.19
N GLY A 125 2.50 -9.99 6.04
CA GLY A 125 1.90 -10.96 6.95
C GLY A 125 2.11 -10.51 8.38
N GLU A 126 1.07 -10.57 9.20
CA GLU A 126 1.06 -10.04 10.56
C GLU A 126 0.48 -11.04 11.54
N VAL A 127 0.97 -10.97 12.76
CA VAL A 127 0.42 -11.69 13.91
C VAL A 127 0.11 -10.68 15.00
N GLY A 128 -1.05 -10.84 15.64
CA GLY A 128 -1.48 -9.94 16.67
C GLY A 128 -2.39 -10.56 17.69
N LYS A 129 -2.80 -9.76 18.65
CA LYS A 129 -3.69 -10.13 19.74
C LYS A 129 -4.79 -9.10 19.87
N LEU A 130 -6.01 -9.57 19.98
CA LEU A 130 -7.17 -8.79 20.36
C LEU A 130 -7.37 -8.89 21.88
N PHE A 131 -7.41 -7.74 22.54
CA PHE A 131 -7.74 -7.58 23.96
C PHE A 131 -9.21 -7.16 24.03
N SER A 132 -10.08 -8.16 24.17
CA SER A 132 -11.51 -7.94 24.23
C SER A 132 -11.93 -7.34 25.57
N TYR A 133 -13.01 -6.55 25.53
CA TYR A 133 -13.61 -5.96 26.72
C TYR A 133 -15.12 -6.29 26.75
N GLU A 134 -15.63 -6.68 27.91
CA GLU A 134 -17.05 -6.94 28.08
C GLU A 134 -17.90 -5.72 27.66
N PRO A 135 -19.06 -5.91 27.06
CA PRO A 135 -19.82 -7.14 26.93
C PRO A 135 -19.53 -7.98 25.67
N ASN A 136 -18.64 -7.55 24.75
CA ASN A 136 -18.40 -8.26 23.49
C ASN A 136 -16.98 -8.87 23.44
N PRO A 137 -16.84 -10.19 23.59
CA PRO A 137 -15.54 -10.87 23.65
C PRO A 137 -14.79 -10.87 22.29
N ASN A 138 -15.39 -10.38 21.22
CA ASN A 138 -14.81 -10.32 19.88
C ASN A 138 -14.47 -8.90 19.43
N SER A 139 -14.73 -7.91 20.27
CA SER A 139 -14.39 -6.49 20.03
C SER A 139 -13.44 -5.98 21.09
N GLY A 140 -12.55 -5.07 20.73
CA GLY A 140 -11.62 -4.50 21.67
C GLY A 140 -10.39 -3.89 21.01
N PHE A 141 -9.42 -3.57 21.85
CA PHE A 141 -8.12 -3.10 21.39
C PHE A 141 -7.31 -4.26 20.82
N PHE A 142 -6.61 -4.00 19.74
CA PHE A 142 -5.70 -4.97 19.18
C PHE A 142 -4.32 -4.36 18.94
N VAL A 143 -3.34 -5.23 18.96
CA VAL A 143 -1.96 -4.92 18.58
C VAL A 143 -1.50 -6.03 17.65
N GLN A 144 -0.95 -5.68 16.49
CA GLN A 144 -0.37 -6.62 15.56
C GLN A 144 0.91 -6.10 14.96
N ALA A 145 1.79 -7.00 14.59
CA ALA A 145 3.04 -6.68 13.93
C ALA A 145 3.41 -7.79 12.95
N GLY A 146 4.19 -7.44 11.95
CA GLY A 146 4.57 -8.40 10.93
C GLY A 146 5.66 -7.92 10.00
N LEU A 147 5.92 -8.74 9.01
CA LEU A 147 6.91 -8.51 7.98
C LEU A 147 6.26 -8.53 6.60
N GLY A 148 6.87 -7.79 5.69
CA GLY A 148 6.37 -7.69 4.35
C GLY A 148 7.42 -7.20 3.35
N TYR A 149 6.93 -6.80 2.21
CA TYR A 149 7.72 -6.21 1.14
C TYR A 149 7.07 -4.91 0.68
N LEU A 150 7.83 -3.82 0.75
CA LEU A 150 7.43 -2.49 0.30
C LEU A 150 8.13 -2.16 -1.01
N MET A 151 7.39 -1.59 -1.95
CA MET A 151 7.89 -1.08 -3.20
C MET A 151 7.28 0.30 -3.49
N ASN A 152 8.12 1.27 -3.85
CA ASN A 152 7.73 2.63 -4.20
C ASN A 152 8.41 3.10 -5.47
N ARG A 153 7.72 3.92 -6.24
CA ARG A 153 8.27 4.62 -7.41
C ARG A 153 7.57 5.96 -7.65
N ILE A 154 8.21 6.81 -8.42
CA ILE A 154 7.60 7.99 -9.03
C ILE A 154 6.98 7.57 -10.36
N ARG A 155 5.69 7.80 -10.55
CA ARG A 155 5.02 7.67 -11.83
C ARG A 155 4.99 9.02 -12.50
N ILE A 156 5.51 9.08 -13.71
CA ILE A 156 5.54 10.27 -14.55
C ILE A 156 4.39 10.15 -15.54
N GLU A 157 3.51 11.15 -15.56
CA GLU A 157 2.40 11.26 -16.51
C GLU A 157 2.54 12.57 -17.27
N TYR A 158 2.31 12.52 -18.57
CA TYR A 158 2.26 13.69 -19.43
C TYR A 158 0.84 13.86 -19.97
N GLN A 159 0.42 15.10 -20.19
CA GLN A 159 -0.90 15.36 -20.76
C GLN A 159 -0.89 15.02 -22.26
N VAL A 160 -1.82 14.17 -22.66
CA VAL A 160 -1.94 13.60 -24.03
C VAL A 160 -2.26 14.66 -25.09
N GLU A 161 -2.70 15.86 -24.68
CA GLU A 161 -2.98 16.99 -25.59
C GLU A 161 -1.71 17.58 -26.25
N ALA A 162 -0.54 17.33 -25.66
CA ALA A 162 0.71 17.59 -26.35
C ALA A 162 0.92 16.50 -27.42
N GLN A 163 0.67 16.84 -28.67
CA GLN A 163 0.66 15.91 -29.81
C GLN A 163 1.97 15.11 -30.02
N ASN A 164 3.03 15.40 -29.28
CA ASN A 164 4.27 14.64 -29.27
C ASN A 164 4.93 14.78 -27.88
N PRO A 165 4.80 13.80 -26.97
CA PRO A 165 5.58 13.80 -25.75
C PRO A 165 7.08 13.80 -26.09
N PRO A 166 7.94 14.35 -25.22
CA PRO A 166 9.37 14.32 -25.44
C PRO A 166 9.85 12.87 -25.50
N GLN A 167 10.65 12.55 -26.49
CA GLN A 167 11.15 11.19 -26.73
C GLN A 167 11.73 10.51 -25.50
N PRO A 168 12.48 11.20 -24.60
CA PRO A 168 12.99 10.60 -23.37
C PRO A 168 11.92 10.15 -22.36
N LEU A 169 10.65 10.48 -22.59
CA LEU A 169 9.52 10.08 -21.72
C LEU A 169 8.52 9.14 -22.42
N MET A 170 8.88 8.67 -23.63
CA MET A 170 8.06 7.70 -24.38
C MET A 170 8.41 6.26 -23.99
N ASP A 171 7.49 5.34 -24.21
CA ASP A 171 7.64 3.89 -24.03
C ASP A 171 8.16 3.51 -22.64
N ASP A 172 9.31 2.85 -22.57
CA ASP A 172 9.95 2.37 -21.33
C ASP A 172 10.96 3.35 -20.72
N TYR A 173 11.27 4.48 -21.39
CA TYR A 173 12.21 5.46 -20.89
C TYR A 173 11.84 6.10 -19.53
N PRO A 174 10.54 6.33 -19.19
CA PRO A 174 10.17 6.82 -17.86
C PRO A 174 10.69 5.96 -16.72
N TYR A 175 11.00 4.69 -16.97
CA TYR A 175 11.60 3.79 -15.98
C TYR A 175 13.03 4.15 -15.61
N GLY A 176 13.73 4.94 -16.43
CA GLY A 176 15.04 5.50 -16.10
C GLY A 176 15.02 6.67 -15.11
N TYR A 177 13.82 7.22 -14.84
CA TYR A 177 13.62 8.37 -13.96
C TYR A 177 12.74 8.06 -12.74
N ASP A 178 12.13 6.88 -12.67
CA ASP A 178 11.09 6.55 -11.69
C ASP A 178 11.60 6.30 -10.26
N ARG A 179 12.90 6.24 -10.06
CA ARG A 179 13.57 6.00 -8.75
C ARG A 179 12.97 4.82 -7.99
N MET A 180 12.62 3.74 -8.70
CA MET A 180 11.96 2.61 -8.12
C MET A 180 12.82 1.96 -7.02
N ARG A 181 12.26 1.91 -5.80
CA ARG A 181 12.90 1.29 -4.64
C ARG A 181 12.00 0.19 -4.07
N GLY A 182 12.62 -0.81 -3.47
CA GLY A 182 11.90 -1.87 -2.77
C GLY A 182 12.78 -2.63 -1.80
N GLY A 183 12.13 -3.23 -0.81
CA GLY A 183 12.82 -3.99 0.22
C GLY A 183 11.92 -4.57 1.28
N ILE A 184 12.54 -5.24 2.24
CA ILE A 184 11.83 -5.84 3.37
C ILE A 184 11.29 -4.73 4.27
N ALA A 185 10.04 -4.88 4.68
CA ALA A 185 9.33 -3.97 5.55
C ALA A 185 8.90 -4.66 6.84
N PHE A 186 9.02 -3.95 7.95
CA PHE A 186 8.38 -4.25 9.21
C PHE A 186 7.14 -3.36 9.34
N HIS A 187 6.01 -3.94 9.70
CA HIS A 187 4.76 -3.23 9.94
C HIS A 187 4.27 -3.49 11.36
N ALA A 188 3.71 -2.46 11.99
CA ALA A 188 3.03 -2.59 13.26
C ALA A 188 1.77 -1.72 13.26
N GLU A 189 0.73 -2.23 13.88
CA GLU A 189 -0.58 -1.61 13.92
C GLU A 189 -1.20 -1.81 15.30
N THR A 190 -1.86 -0.77 15.81
CA THR A 190 -2.64 -0.84 17.05
C THR A 190 -3.91 -0.02 16.91
N GLY A 191 -5.02 -0.54 17.42
CA GLY A 191 -6.29 0.14 17.25
C GLY A 191 -7.44 -0.56 17.94
N TYR A 192 -8.63 -0.23 17.50
CA TYR A 192 -9.87 -0.82 17.99
C TYR A 192 -10.59 -1.58 16.88
N LEU A 193 -10.94 -2.81 17.16
CA LEU A 193 -11.69 -3.70 16.28
C LEU A 193 -13.08 -3.91 16.83
N LEU A 194 -14.10 -3.60 16.04
CA LEU A 194 -15.51 -3.76 16.35
C LEU A 194 -16.09 -4.90 15.51
N MET A 195 -16.48 -6.00 16.16
CA MET A 195 -17.29 -7.07 15.58
C MET A 195 -18.70 -6.99 16.11
N SER A 196 -19.65 -6.78 15.23
CA SER A 196 -21.07 -6.66 15.54
C SER A 196 -21.85 -7.88 15.08
N ASN A 197 -23.02 -8.12 15.68
CA ASN A 197 -24.02 -9.04 15.14
C ASN A 197 -24.61 -8.54 13.79
N SER A 198 -24.45 -7.28 13.44
CA SER A 198 -24.85 -6.76 12.14
C SER A 198 -23.86 -7.18 11.04
N LYS A 199 -24.35 -7.50 9.84
CA LYS A 199 -23.49 -7.81 8.69
C LYS A 199 -22.69 -6.62 8.19
N VAL A 200 -23.13 -5.41 8.48
CA VAL A 200 -22.60 -4.17 7.93
C VAL A 200 -21.62 -3.49 8.87
N TYR A 201 -21.86 -3.55 10.18
CA TYR A 201 -21.10 -2.77 11.17
C TYR A 201 -19.93 -3.56 11.78
N ASN A 202 -18.99 -3.99 10.95
CA ASN A 202 -17.73 -4.56 11.43
C ASN A 202 -16.60 -3.67 10.90
N LEU A 203 -15.99 -2.93 11.79
CA LEU A 203 -15.03 -1.88 11.46
C LEU A 203 -13.80 -1.99 12.35
N SER A 204 -12.65 -1.54 11.85
CA SER A 204 -11.52 -1.22 12.70
C SER A 204 -10.95 0.14 12.36
N VAL A 205 -10.46 0.82 13.40
CA VAL A 205 -9.71 2.07 13.28
C VAL A 205 -8.41 1.88 14.04
N SER A 206 -7.31 2.21 13.41
CA SER A 206 -5.98 1.94 13.96
C SER A 206 -4.97 3.01 13.59
N LEU A 207 -3.93 3.06 14.38
CA LEU A 207 -2.67 3.72 14.08
C LEU A 207 -1.72 2.65 13.53
N GLU A 208 -1.05 2.98 12.45
CA GLU A 208 -0.10 2.09 11.81
C GLU A 208 1.26 2.74 11.62
N MET A 209 2.30 1.93 11.57
CA MET A 209 3.63 2.33 11.17
C MET A 209 4.27 1.25 10.31
N THR A 210 5.00 1.68 9.28
CA THR A 210 5.76 0.82 8.40
C THR A 210 7.18 1.34 8.29
N TYR A 211 8.15 0.51 8.68
CA TYR A 211 9.57 0.75 8.46
C TYR A 211 10.09 -0.22 7.41
N ALA A 212 10.74 0.28 6.37
CA ALA A 212 11.30 -0.59 5.33
C ALA A 212 12.75 -0.25 5.05
N ARG A 213 13.56 -1.28 4.88
CA ARG A 213 14.93 -1.14 4.39
C ARG A 213 14.96 -1.48 2.93
N THR A 214 14.97 -0.44 2.09
CA THR A 214 14.83 -0.55 0.65
C THR A 214 16.16 -0.31 -0.09
N LYS A 215 16.18 -0.65 -1.36
CA LYS A 215 17.26 -0.38 -2.31
C LYS A 215 16.67 -0.09 -3.68
N HIS A 216 17.47 0.48 -4.57
CA HIS A 216 17.09 0.60 -5.97
C HIS A 216 16.82 -0.77 -6.59
N LEU A 217 15.70 -0.91 -7.29
CA LEU A 217 15.32 -2.13 -8.02
C LEU A 217 15.79 -2.09 -9.48
N ARG A 218 16.03 -0.89 -10.01
CA ARG A 218 16.56 -0.68 -11.36
C ARG A 218 18.04 -0.39 -11.30
N ASP A 219 18.80 -0.90 -12.26
CA ASP A 219 20.25 -0.75 -12.34
C ASP A 219 20.66 0.58 -12.99
N TYR A 220 19.77 1.16 -13.77
CA TYR A 220 20.03 2.32 -14.59
C TYR A 220 19.30 3.57 -14.08
N ASP A 221 19.87 4.72 -14.37
CA ASP A 221 19.34 6.04 -14.11
C ASP A 221 19.73 6.94 -15.30
N PHE A 222 18.77 7.57 -15.95
CA PHE A 222 18.97 8.37 -17.15
C PHE A 222 19.17 9.85 -16.86
N ARG A 223 19.17 10.25 -15.57
CA ARG A 223 19.36 11.64 -15.20
C ARG A 223 20.79 12.08 -15.51
N VAL A 224 20.90 13.22 -16.18
CA VAL A 224 22.14 13.90 -16.46
C VAL A 224 22.08 15.28 -15.82
N PHE A 225 23.14 15.64 -15.08
CA PHE A 225 23.34 16.96 -14.52
C PHE A 225 24.65 17.51 -15.08
N TYR A 226 24.81 18.85 -15.10
CA TYR A 226 26.03 19.48 -15.53
C TYR A 226 26.76 20.06 -14.32
N ASP A 227 28.08 19.91 -14.30
CA ASP A 227 28.92 20.52 -13.28
C ASP A 227 29.17 22.03 -13.55
N ASP A 228 29.90 22.70 -12.67
CA ASP A 228 30.21 24.13 -12.79
C ASP A 228 31.03 24.49 -14.06
N ASN A 229 31.67 23.50 -14.70
CA ASN A 229 32.40 23.63 -15.95
C ASN A 229 31.54 23.33 -17.18
N GLY A 230 30.28 22.91 -16.99
CA GLY A 230 29.36 22.50 -18.05
C GLY A 230 29.60 21.07 -18.53
N GLU A 231 30.39 20.26 -17.82
CA GLU A 231 30.61 18.86 -18.17
C GLU A 231 29.47 17.97 -17.66
N PRO A 232 28.99 17.01 -18.48
CA PRO A 232 27.85 16.17 -18.11
C PRO A 232 28.24 15.15 -17.01
N GLN A 233 27.54 15.23 -15.89
CA GLN A 233 27.60 14.24 -14.82
C GLN A 233 26.44 13.22 -15.03
N ILE A 234 26.76 12.12 -15.67
CA ILE A 234 25.79 11.07 -15.98
C ILE A 234 25.63 10.18 -14.76
N MET A 235 24.43 10.12 -14.20
CA MET A 235 24.10 9.20 -13.10
C MET A 235 24.25 7.74 -13.54
N GLY A 236 23.82 7.36 -14.73
CA GLY A 236 24.06 6.13 -15.45
C GLY A 236 23.62 4.85 -14.74
N TYR A 237 24.02 4.68 -13.50
CA TYR A 237 23.70 3.50 -12.70
C TYR A 237 23.30 3.87 -11.28
N ASN A 238 22.20 3.26 -10.81
CA ASN A 238 21.82 3.32 -9.42
C ASN A 238 22.70 2.37 -8.58
N ASP A 239 23.29 2.89 -7.52
CA ASP A 239 24.04 2.08 -6.58
C ASP A 239 23.08 1.15 -5.81
N LYS A 240 23.03 -0.13 -6.18
CA LYS A 240 22.24 -1.16 -5.50
C LYS A 240 22.76 -1.50 -4.10
N SER A 241 23.98 -1.12 -3.75
CA SER A 241 24.52 -1.27 -2.40
C SER A 241 23.91 -0.25 -1.43
N LYS A 242 23.51 0.92 -1.94
CA LYS A 242 22.88 1.98 -1.16
C LYS A 242 21.54 1.49 -0.59
N ARG A 243 21.41 1.66 0.72
CA ARG A 243 20.19 1.32 1.45
C ARG A 243 19.49 2.61 1.86
N PHE A 244 18.16 2.56 1.79
CA PHE A 244 17.27 3.63 2.23
C PHE A 244 16.43 3.12 3.39
N ASN A 245 16.17 4.02 4.32
CA ASN A 245 15.29 3.78 5.46
C ASN A 245 13.96 4.48 5.18
N ASP A 246 13.02 3.74 4.63
CA ASP A 246 11.69 4.27 4.33
C ASP A 246 10.79 4.08 5.55
N PHE A 247 10.05 5.13 5.91
CA PHE A 247 9.16 5.10 7.06
C PHE A 247 7.84 5.80 6.75
N TYR A 248 6.74 5.14 7.11
CA TYR A 248 5.39 5.67 7.04
C TYR A 248 4.69 5.49 8.38
N TYR A 249 3.88 6.44 8.77
CA TYR A 249 2.97 6.33 9.90
C TYR A 249 1.65 7.01 9.55
N GLY A 250 0.55 6.50 10.11
CA GLY A 250 -0.74 7.01 9.73
C GLY A 250 -1.90 6.40 10.48
N ILE A 251 -3.09 6.70 9.97
CA ILE A 251 -4.36 6.19 10.47
C ILE A 251 -4.95 5.29 9.38
N ARG A 252 -5.38 4.10 9.80
CA ARG A 252 -6.05 3.12 8.96
C ARG A 252 -7.50 2.95 9.43
N VAL A 253 -8.39 2.87 8.46
CA VAL A 253 -9.79 2.49 8.65
C VAL A 253 -10.06 1.27 7.79
N SER A 254 -10.68 0.25 8.36
CA SER A 254 -10.98 -0.98 7.66
C SER A 254 -12.42 -1.41 7.89
N TRP A 255 -13.04 -1.84 6.81
CA TRP A 255 -14.37 -2.45 6.85
C TRP A 255 -14.24 -3.96 6.68
N MET A 256 -14.85 -4.73 7.59
CA MET A 256 -14.71 -6.17 7.66
C MET A 256 -15.98 -6.89 7.24
N ILE A 257 -15.82 -7.95 6.48
CA ILE A 257 -16.87 -8.87 6.06
C ILE A 257 -16.56 -10.23 6.68
N PRO A 258 -17.24 -10.60 7.79
CA PRO A 258 -17.01 -11.87 8.44
C PRO A 258 -17.72 -13.01 7.70
N THR A 259 -17.11 -14.20 7.72
CA THR A 259 -17.64 -15.39 7.04
C THR A 259 -18.44 -16.34 7.94
N TYR A 260 -18.57 -16.04 9.23
CA TYR A 260 -19.32 -16.90 10.15
C TYR A 260 -20.85 -16.71 10.01
N GLN A 261 -21.61 -17.79 10.30
CA GLN A 261 -23.07 -17.71 10.37
C GLN A 261 -23.50 -17.14 11.74
N ARG A 262 -24.46 -16.24 11.70
CA ARG A 262 -25.02 -15.55 12.86
C ARG A 262 -26.28 -16.23 13.33
N GLN A 263 -26.58 -16.15 14.62
CA GLN A 263 -27.93 -16.48 15.09
C GLN A 263 -28.92 -15.46 14.50
N PRO A 264 -30.08 -15.91 13.99
CA PRO A 264 -31.19 -15.02 13.71
C PRO A 264 -31.55 -14.25 14.99
N GLU A 265 -31.83 -12.99 14.88
CA GLU A 265 -32.40 -12.23 15.98
C GLU A 265 -33.77 -12.87 16.32
N ALA A 266 -33.97 -13.23 17.59
CA ALA A 266 -35.28 -13.74 18.04
C ALA A 266 -36.25 -12.54 18.01
N TYR A 267 -37.12 -12.52 17.00
CA TYR A 267 -38.25 -11.62 17.00
C TYR A 267 -39.30 -12.17 17.98
N TYR A 268 -39.46 -11.51 19.10
CA TYR A 268 -40.61 -11.77 19.97
C TYR A 268 -41.82 -11.07 19.35
N TYR A 269 -42.73 -11.80 18.76
CA TYR A 269 -44.06 -11.31 18.47
C TYR A 269 -44.83 -11.30 19.80
N TYR A 270 -45.26 -10.12 20.24
CA TYR A 270 -46.23 -9.95 21.32
C TYR A 270 -47.63 -9.96 20.72
#